data_16d03afc1e3784711a955db57b7e91ea
#
_entry.id   16d03afc1e3784711a955db57b7e91ea
#
_cell.length_a   1.000
_cell.length_b   1.000
_cell.length_c   1.000
_cell.angle_alpha   90.00
_cell.angle_beta   90.00
_cell.angle_gamma   90.00
#
_symmetry.space_group_name_H-M   'P 1'
#
loop_
_entity.id
_entity.type
_entity.pdbx_description
1 polymer ?
#
loop_
_entity_poly.entity_id
_entity_poly.type
_entity_poly.pdbx_seq_one_letter_code
_entity_poly.pdbx_strand_id
1 'polypeptide(L)'
;MRRCVPLEPAAEAVCNQSAVPPLIFQLPPEQGRALLEKMQDAPVYQYPADISSADIHTGIWGKVPVYFVAPAGGEIQNIIFYIHGAGWVFGSFHTHEKLVRELSARTNSLVVFPEYSRAPEAKYPTAIEQCYFLLSHLKEILRDRVPAASCPALVVAGDSVGGNMAIAMVLMSAMRHGPSPDQLLLYYPVTNACFDTPSYRQFAMNYYLYRDGMRWFWRQYTASMADRNQITASPLRAGMNCLKHFPPTMIINGQADVLRSEGEAFGEKLRRAGVDVTAMRIQGTIHDFVMLNALDQTNACRTAMDASTAWICCKK
;
A
#
# COMPACT_ATOMS: atom_id res chain seq x y z
N MET A 1 -14.98 -0.22 -26.23
CA MET A 1 -13.71 -0.77 -26.79
C MET A 1 -13.45 -2.12 -26.13
N ARG A 2 -13.12 -3.17 -26.89
CA ARG A 2 -12.88 -4.51 -26.31
C ARG A 2 -11.55 -4.48 -25.52
N ARG A 3 -11.56 -4.94 -24.26
CA ARG A 3 -10.35 -5.04 -23.44
C ARG A 3 -9.40 -6.12 -23.98
N CYS A 4 -8.11 -5.91 -23.85
CA CYS A 4 -7.10 -6.84 -24.39
C CYS A 4 -6.87 -8.08 -23.50
N VAL A 5 -7.36 -8.09 -22.27
CA VAL A 5 -7.35 -9.25 -21.36
C VAL A 5 -8.73 -9.42 -20.75
N PRO A 6 -9.19 -10.68 -20.53
CA PRO A 6 -10.43 -10.95 -19.81
C PRO A 6 -10.28 -10.57 -18.34
N LEU A 7 -11.36 -10.05 -17.75
CA LEU A 7 -11.46 -9.71 -16.33
C LEU A 7 -12.55 -10.54 -15.67
N GLU A 8 -12.46 -10.71 -14.36
CA GLU A 8 -13.60 -11.17 -13.58
C GLU A 8 -14.77 -10.18 -13.69
N PRO A 9 -16.03 -10.66 -13.65
CA PRO A 9 -17.19 -9.79 -13.90
C PRO A 9 -17.24 -8.54 -13.00
N ALA A 10 -16.88 -8.67 -11.71
CA ALA A 10 -16.85 -7.54 -10.79
C ALA A 10 -15.75 -6.52 -11.17
N ALA A 11 -14.57 -6.98 -11.57
CA ALA A 11 -13.49 -6.11 -12.03
C ALA A 11 -13.86 -5.39 -13.33
N GLU A 12 -14.59 -6.08 -14.24
CA GLU A 12 -15.11 -5.45 -15.45
C GLU A 12 -16.15 -4.38 -15.13
N ALA A 13 -17.05 -4.62 -14.17
CA ALA A 13 -18.04 -3.66 -13.71
C ALA A 13 -17.39 -2.39 -13.13
N VAL A 14 -16.38 -2.55 -12.27
CA VAL A 14 -15.59 -1.43 -11.72
C VAL A 14 -14.92 -0.62 -12.83
N CYS A 15 -14.31 -1.28 -13.81
CA CYS A 15 -13.72 -0.60 -14.95
C CYS A 15 -14.74 0.20 -15.76
N ASN A 16 -15.94 -0.34 -15.96
CA ASN A 16 -17.00 0.34 -16.74
C ASN A 16 -17.53 1.58 -15.99
N GLN A 17 -17.70 1.47 -14.67
CA GLN A 17 -18.16 2.59 -13.84
C GLN A 17 -17.10 3.70 -13.76
N SER A 18 -15.84 3.34 -13.55
CA SER A 18 -14.73 4.30 -13.43
C SER A 18 -14.31 4.94 -14.77
N ALA A 19 -14.77 4.42 -15.90
CA ALA A 19 -14.49 4.98 -17.22
C ALA A 19 -15.43 6.13 -17.62
N VAL A 20 -16.46 6.42 -16.82
CA VAL A 20 -17.41 7.52 -17.08
C VAL A 20 -16.80 8.85 -16.64
N PRO A 21 -16.61 9.84 -17.55
CA PRO A 21 -16.11 11.15 -17.18
C PRO A 21 -17.09 11.94 -16.29
N PRO A 22 -16.57 12.83 -15.41
CA PRO A 22 -15.15 13.08 -15.19
C PRO A 22 -14.45 11.93 -14.47
N LEU A 23 -13.25 11.55 -14.94
CA LEU A 23 -12.45 10.54 -14.26
C LEU A 23 -11.96 11.09 -12.91
N ILE A 24 -11.74 10.22 -11.93
CA ILE A 24 -11.43 10.63 -10.56
C ILE A 24 -10.25 11.63 -10.47
N PHE A 25 -9.22 11.45 -11.29
CA PHE A 25 -8.06 12.35 -11.33
C PHE A 25 -8.30 13.66 -12.14
N GLN A 26 -9.49 13.84 -12.73
CA GLN A 26 -9.93 15.08 -13.39
C GLN A 26 -10.72 15.96 -12.41
N LEU A 27 -11.12 15.41 -11.28
CA LEU A 27 -11.82 16.14 -10.21
C LEU A 27 -10.83 16.92 -9.34
N PRO A 28 -11.27 18.01 -8.69
CA PRO A 28 -10.55 18.58 -7.58
C PRO A 28 -10.24 17.52 -6.52
N PRO A 29 -9.09 17.57 -5.83
CA PRO A 29 -8.69 16.53 -4.86
C PRO A 29 -9.76 16.16 -3.83
N GLU A 30 -10.45 17.15 -3.26
CA GLU A 30 -11.53 16.92 -2.29
C GLU A 30 -12.70 16.11 -2.86
N GLN A 31 -13.09 16.41 -4.09
CA GLN A 31 -14.17 15.67 -4.76
C GLN A 31 -13.72 14.24 -5.11
N GLY A 32 -12.47 14.06 -5.53
CA GLY A 32 -11.90 12.74 -5.75
C GLY A 32 -11.82 11.91 -4.47
N ARG A 33 -11.46 12.52 -3.33
CA ARG A 33 -11.51 11.90 -2.00
C ARG A 33 -12.94 11.44 -1.67
N ALA A 34 -13.91 12.35 -1.75
CA ALA A 34 -15.31 12.02 -1.47
C ALA A 34 -15.87 10.92 -2.39
N LEU A 35 -15.45 10.91 -3.66
CA LEU A 35 -15.86 9.85 -4.59
C LEU A 35 -15.30 8.48 -4.18
N LEU A 36 -14.02 8.39 -3.81
CA LEU A 36 -13.41 7.13 -3.36
C LEU A 36 -14.04 6.65 -2.05
N GLU A 37 -14.27 7.56 -1.08
CA GLU A 37 -14.99 7.25 0.16
C GLU A 37 -16.35 6.61 -0.15
N LYS A 38 -17.14 7.26 -1.01
CA LYS A 38 -18.46 6.75 -1.43
C LYS A 38 -18.39 5.39 -2.14
N MET A 39 -17.36 5.13 -2.93
CA MET A 39 -17.18 3.83 -3.58
C MET A 39 -16.96 2.71 -2.55
N GLN A 40 -16.40 3.04 -1.40
CA GLN A 40 -16.13 2.12 -0.30
C GLN A 40 -17.28 1.99 0.71
N ASP A 41 -18.40 2.74 0.52
CA ASP A 41 -19.64 2.54 1.28
C ASP A 41 -20.40 1.26 0.86
N ALA A 42 -19.98 0.60 -0.22
CA ALA A 42 -20.59 -0.65 -0.66
C ALA A 42 -20.52 -1.71 0.46
N PRO A 43 -21.63 -2.41 0.77
CA PRO A 43 -21.65 -3.42 1.81
C PRO A 43 -20.61 -4.51 1.56
N VAL A 44 -19.82 -4.81 2.58
CA VAL A 44 -18.79 -5.84 2.56
C VAL A 44 -18.69 -6.47 3.96
N TYR A 45 -18.26 -7.73 4.02
CA TYR A 45 -18.01 -8.37 5.31
C TYR A 45 -16.88 -7.66 6.06
N GLN A 46 -17.15 -7.25 7.28
CA GLN A 46 -16.17 -6.64 8.18
C GLN A 46 -15.74 -7.65 9.24
N TYR A 47 -14.46 -8.03 9.21
CA TYR A 47 -13.91 -8.89 10.26
C TYR A 47 -13.99 -8.18 11.62
N PRO A 48 -14.39 -8.90 12.70
CA PRO A 48 -14.41 -8.33 14.04
C PRO A 48 -13.01 -7.82 14.44
N ALA A 49 -12.95 -6.60 14.95
CA ALA A 49 -11.71 -5.99 15.41
C ALA A 49 -11.99 -4.91 16.44
N ASP A 50 -11.09 -4.74 17.39
CA ASP A 50 -11.07 -3.62 18.33
C ASP A 50 -10.30 -2.46 17.72
N ILE A 51 -11.00 -1.34 17.47
CA ILE A 51 -10.42 -0.17 16.82
C ILE A 51 -10.31 0.98 17.81
N SER A 52 -9.14 1.59 17.85
CA SER A 52 -8.90 2.84 18.58
C SER A 52 -8.03 3.77 17.76
N SER A 53 -7.97 5.04 18.09
CA SER A 53 -7.10 6.00 17.42
C SER A 53 -6.42 6.93 18.42
N ALA A 54 -5.30 7.49 18.00
CA ALA A 54 -4.60 8.54 18.72
C ALA A 54 -3.96 9.51 17.74
N ASP A 55 -3.88 10.77 18.14
CA ASP A 55 -3.16 11.80 17.40
C ASP A 55 -1.72 11.87 17.89
N ILE A 56 -0.76 11.58 17.02
CA ILE A 56 0.66 11.53 17.35
C ILE A 56 1.40 12.69 16.70
N HIS A 57 2.16 13.44 17.51
CA HIS A 57 3.03 14.50 17.02
C HIS A 57 4.31 13.92 16.44
N THR A 58 4.55 14.18 15.15
CA THR A 58 5.72 13.69 14.40
C THR A 58 6.82 14.77 14.27
N GLY A 59 7.01 15.56 15.33
CA GLY A 59 7.97 16.66 15.35
C GLY A 59 7.59 17.75 14.35
N ILE A 60 8.55 18.16 13.53
CA ILE A 60 8.36 19.22 12.52
C ILE A 60 7.37 18.84 11.41
N TRP A 61 7.02 17.56 11.28
CA TRP A 61 6.11 17.04 10.24
C TRP A 61 4.65 17.12 10.66
N GLY A 62 4.36 17.67 11.85
CA GLY A 62 3.00 17.92 12.32
C GLY A 62 2.38 16.74 13.04
N LYS A 63 1.06 16.77 13.15
CA LYS A 63 0.25 15.79 13.86
C LYS A 63 -0.36 14.80 12.88
N VAL A 64 -0.30 13.52 13.21
CA VAL A 64 -0.84 12.42 12.39
C VAL A 64 -1.82 11.61 13.23
N PRO A 65 -3.09 11.48 12.80
CA PRO A 65 -4.00 10.48 13.35
C PRO A 65 -3.48 9.08 13.03
N VAL A 66 -3.45 8.21 14.03
CA VAL A 66 -3.03 6.82 13.86
C VAL A 66 -4.13 5.92 14.37
N TYR A 67 -4.61 5.03 13.52
CA TYR A 67 -5.57 3.99 13.91
C TYR A 67 -4.84 2.72 14.32
N PHE A 68 -5.38 2.07 15.34
CA PHE A 68 -4.90 0.79 15.86
C PHE A 68 -6.05 -0.22 15.73
N VAL A 69 -5.82 -1.25 14.93
CA VAL A 69 -6.81 -2.29 14.66
C VAL A 69 -6.29 -3.60 15.25
N ALA A 70 -6.83 -3.97 16.39
CA ALA A 70 -6.47 -5.23 17.07
C ALA A 70 -7.48 -6.33 16.72
N PRO A 71 -7.07 -7.61 16.67
CA PRO A 71 -7.98 -8.72 16.48
C PRO A 71 -8.94 -8.80 17.69
N ALA A 72 -10.23 -9.07 17.43
CA ALA A 72 -11.21 -9.22 18.48
C ALA A 72 -10.93 -10.51 19.31
N GLY A 73 -10.31 -10.32 20.44
CA GLY A 73 -9.82 -11.40 21.29
C GLY A 73 -8.57 -12.09 20.73
N GLY A 74 -7.72 -12.55 21.59
CA GLY A 74 -6.50 -13.27 21.22
C GLY A 74 -5.21 -12.51 21.51
N GLU A 75 -4.12 -13.25 21.48
CA GLU A 75 -2.76 -12.71 21.69
C GLU A 75 -2.24 -12.10 20.39
N ILE A 76 -1.66 -10.91 20.48
CA ILE A 76 -1.03 -10.24 19.34
C ILE A 76 0.27 -10.97 18.98
N GLN A 77 0.30 -11.58 17.81
CA GLN A 77 1.45 -12.32 17.30
C GLN A 77 2.37 -11.48 16.43
N ASN A 78 1.81 -10.51 15.71
CA ASN A 78 2.56 -9.62 14.82
C ASN A 78 2.09 -8.17 14.98
N ILE A 79 2.91 -7.24 14.55
CA ILE A 79 2.54 -5.85 14.31
C ILE A 79 2.62 -5.62 12.81
N ILE A 80 1.55 -5.12 12.21
CA ILE A 80 1.54 -4.70 10.82
C ILE A 80 1.51 -3.17 10.78
N PHE A 81 2.59 -2.54 10.36
CA PHE A 81 2.62 -1.12 10.03
C PHE A 81 2.13 -0.96 8.60
N TYR A 82 0.85 -0.61 8.45
CA TYR A 82 0.17 -0.55 7.15
C TYR A 82 0.06 0.87 6.63
N ILE A 83 0.61 1.14 5.45
CA ILE A 83 0.56 2.43 4.79
C ILE A 83 -0.39 2.33 3.60
N HIS A 84 -1.44 3.14 3.59
CA HIS A 84 -2.49 3.06 2.59
C HIS A 84 -2.10 3.66 1.23
N GLY A 85 -2.76 3.17 0.18
CA GLY A 85 -2.61 3.60 -1.19
C GLY A 85 -3.42 4.83 -1.58
N ALA A 86 -3.93 4.81 -2.82
CA ALA A 86 -4.77 5.84 -3.45
C ALA A 86 -4.03 7.13 -3.85
N GLY A 87 -2.85 6.97 -4.48
CA GLY A 87 -2.18 8.03 -5.23
C GLY A 87 -1.56 9.15 -4.38
N TRP A 88 -1.31 8.96 -3.10
CA TRP A 88 -0.89 9.99 -2.11
C TRP A 88 -1.90 11.12 -1.91
N VAL A 89 -2.96 11.20 -2.69
CA VAL A 89 -3.95 12.28 -2.75
C VAL A 89 -5.26 11.88 -2.12
N PHE A 90 -5.66 10.65 -2.33
CA PHE A 90 -6.91 10.06 -1.85
C PHE A 90 -6.63 9.04 -0.75
N GLY A 91 -7.65 8.29 -0.35
CA GLY A 91 -7.54 7.26 0.64
C GLY A 91 -7.64 7.79 2.07
N SER A 92 -8.07 6.91 2.96
CA SER A 92 -8.25 7.15 4.38
C SER A 92 -8.34 5.82 5.12
N PHE A 93 -8.49 5.86 6.43
CA PHE A 93 -8.79 4.66 7.21
C PHE A 93 -10.10 4.01 6.74
N HIS A 94 -11.17 4.80 6.50
CA HIS A 94 -12.46 4.29 6.02
C HIS A 94 -12.31 3.51 4.70
N THR A 95 -11.55 4.03 3.75
CA THR A 95 -11.38 3.35 2.45
C THR A 95 -10.62 2.02 2.55
N HIS A 96 -9.83 1.81 3.59
CA HIS A 96 -9.01 0.61 3.79
C HIS A 96 -9.44 -0.24 4.99
N GLU A 97 -10.50 0.17 5.72
CA GLU A 97 -10.92 -0.48 6.96
C GLU A 97 -11.17 -1.98 6.79
N LYS A 98 -11.89 -2.38 5.74
CA LYS A 98 -12.14 -3.79 5.43
C LYS A 98 -10.84 -4.59 5.34
N LEU A 99 -9.89 -4.09 4.57
CA LEU A 99 -8.61 -4.76 4.32
C LEU A 99 -7.78 -4.91 5.61
N VAL A 100 -7.66 -3.85 6.39
CA VAL A 100 -6.85 -3.89 7.61
C VAL A 100 -7.51 -4.70 8.73
N ARG A 101 -8.85 -4.74 8.80
CA ARG A 101 -9.58 -5.66 9.68
C ARG A 101 -9.33 -7.12 9.31
N GLU A 102 -9.37 -7.45 8.03
CA GLU A 102 -9.09 -8.80 7.55
C GLU A 102 -7.65 -9.22 7.87
N LEU A 103 -6.67 -8.36 7.59
CA LEU A 103 -5.27 -8.61 7.96
C LEU A 103 -5.12 -8.82 9.48
N SER A 104 -5.70 -7.93 10.28
CA SER A 104 -5.66 -8.04 11.75
C SER A 104 -6.21 -9.38 12.22
N ALA A 105 -7.44 -9.72 11.83
CA ALA A 105 -8.15 -10.89 12.31
C ALA A 105 -7.49 -12.21 11.86
N ARG A 106 -7.07 -12.29 10.58
CA ARG A 106 -6.56 -13.54 10.00
C ARG A 106 -5.10 -13.84 10.35
N THR A 107 -4.36 -12.83 10.84
CA THR A 107 -2.95 -12.99 11.21
C THR A 107 -2.67 -12.75 12.69
N ASN A 108 -3.71 -12.55 13.50
CA ASN A 108 -3.60 -12.14 14.91
C ASN A 108 -2.64 -10.96 15.08
N SER A 109 -2.78 -9.94 14.22
CA SER A 109 -1.87 -8.80 14.19
C SER A 109 -2.53 -7.53 14.72
N LEU A 110 -1.76 -6.75 15.47
CA LEU A 110 -2.11 -5.35 15.71
C LEU A 110 -1.69 -4.54 14.47
N VAL A 111 -2.68 -4.02 13.72
CA VAL A 111 -2.40 -3.12 12.59
C VAL A 111 -2.27 -1.69 13.10
N VAL A 112 -1.18 -1.04 12.75
CA VAL A 112 -0.92 0.38 12.98
C VAL A 112 -1.06 1.10 11.65
N PHE A 113 -2.06 1.96 11.53
CA PHE A 113 -2.45 2.61 10.29
C PHE A 113 -2.29 4.14 10.41
N PRO A 114 -1.22 4.74 9.88
CA PRO A 114 -1.06 6.18 9.83
C PRO A 114 -2.02 6.82 8.82
N GLU A 115 -2.80 7.81 9.24
CA GLU A 115 -3.54 8.73 8.36
C GLU A 115 -2.61 9.88 7.97
N TYR A 116 -1.62 9.60 7.13
CA TYR A 116 -0.58 10.57 6.76
C TYR A 116 -1.12 11.78 6.00
N SER A 117 -0.41 12.89 6.06
CA SER A 117 -0.79 14.11 5.34
C SER A 117 -0.70 13.91 3.83
N ARG A 118 -1.84 14.09 3.15
CA ARG A 118 -1.99 13.83 1.72
C ARG A 118 -1.55 15.01 0.84
N ALA A 119 -1.16 14.67 -0.38
CA ALA A 119 -0.93 15.66 -1.44
C ALA A 119 -2.28 16.16 -1.99
N PRO A 120 -2.34 17.36 -2.59
CA PRO A 120 -1.24 18.29 -2.84
C PRO A 120 -0.87 19.17 -1.65
N GLU A 121 -1.61 19.13 -0.55
CA GLU A 121 -1.41 19.98 0.64
C GLU A 121 -0.06 19.69 1.30
N ALA A 122 0.32 18.41 1.32
CA ALA A 122 1.61 17.95 1.83
C ALA A 122 2.36 17.15 0.75
N LYS A 123 3.35 17.79 0.16
CA LYS A 123 4.19 17.16 -0.87
C LYS A 123 5.29 16.30 -0.27
N TYR A 124 5.90 15.50 -1.12
CA TYR A 124 7.12 14.77 -0.80
C TYR A 124 8.18 15.72 -0.19
N PRO A 125 8.84 15.35 0.93
CA PRO A 125 8.82 14.04 1.57
C PRO A 125 7.87 13.91 2.80
N THR A 126 6.91 14.82 3.02
CA THR A 126 6.14 14.92 4.27
C THR A 126 5.54 13.58 4.71
N ALA A 127 4.81 12.89 3.83
CA ALA A 127 4.14 11.64 4.19
C ALA A 127 5.12 10.53 4.63
N ILE A 128 6.23 10.35 3.90
CA ILE A 128 7.23 9.34 4.27
C ILE A 128 7.97 9.68 5.56
N GLU A 129 8.20 10.96 5.84
CA GLU A 129 8.85 11.38 7.09
C GLU A 129 7.91 11.19 8.29
N GLN A 130 6.62 11.49 8.14
CA GLN A 130 5.61 11.19 9.15
C GLN A 130 5.55 9.68 9.45
N CYS A 131 5.44 8.84 8.41
CA CYS A 131 5.41 7.39 8.57
C CYS A 131 6.71 6.85 9.18
N TYR A 132 7.86 7.38 8.78
CA TYR A 132 9.14 6.97 9.34
C TYR A 132 9.30 7.37 10.81
N PHE A 133 8.84 8.57 11.19
CA PHE A 133 8.81 8.97 12.60
C PHE A 133 8.00 7.98 13.43
N LEU A 134 6.77 7.66 12.98
CA LEU A 134 5.90 6.71 13.66
C LEU A 134 6.52 5.32 13.77
N LEU A 135 7.12 4.83 12.69
CA LEU A 135 7.80 3.53 12.67
C LEU A 135 8.98 3.52 13.65
N SER A 136 9.77 4.60 13.70
CA SER A 136 10.94 4.70 14.58
C SER A 136 10.59 4.75 16.07
N HIS A 137 9.39 5.27 16.41
CA HIS A 137 8.89 5.38 17.78
C HIS A 137 7.81 4.32 18.10
N LEU A 138 7.71 3.28 17.27
CA LEU A 138 6.63 2.30 17.35
C LEU A 138 6.54 1.61 18.71
N LYS A 139 7.67 1.28 19.33
CA LYS A 139 7.73 0.67 20.67
C LYS A 139 7.13 1.57 21.75
N GLU A 140 7.38 2.88 21.67
CA GLU A 140 6.82 3.86 22.60
C GLU A 140 5.33 4.04 22.39
N ILE A 141 4.91 4.13 21.14
CA ILE A 141 3.50 4.28 20.73
C ILE A 141 2.67 3.07 21.17
N LEU A 142 3.26 1.88 21.16
CA LEU A 142 2.56 0.63 21.49
C LEU A 142 2.75 0.17 22.93
N ARG A 143 3.42 0.93 23.78
CA ARG A 143 3.76 0.55 25.17
C ARG A 143 2.57 0.00 25.97
N ASP A 144 1.42 0.64 25.85
CA ASP A 144 0.20 0.27 26.59
C ASP A 144 -0.71 -0.68 25.81
N ARG A 145 -0.32 -1.11 24.60
CA ARG A 145 -1.10 -1.95 23.69
C ARG A 145 -0.51 -3.34 23.50
N VAL A 146 0.80 -3.45 23.65
CA VAL A 146 1.55 -4.70 23.46
C VAL A 146 2.33 -4.98 24.74
N PRO A 147 2.15 -6.15 25.38
CA PRO A 147 2.87 -6.50 26.60
C PRO A 147 4.39 -6.40 26.39
N ALA A 148 5.10 -5.83 27.35
CA ALA A 148 6.55 -5.65 27.28
C ALA A 148 7.35 -6.96 27.11
N ALA A 149 6.79 -8.07 27.60
CA ALA A 149 7.38 -9.40 27.48
C ALA A 149 7.16 -10.07 26.11
N SER A 150 6.24 -9.54 25.28
CA SER A 150 5.99 -10.07 23.95
C SER A 150 6.97 -9.48 22.95
N CYS A 151 7.33 -10.28 21.94
CA CYS A 151 8.22 -9.86 20.85
C CYS A 151 7.54 -10.18 19.51
N PRO A 152 6.46 -9.44 19.16
CA PRO A 152 5.75 -9.66 17.91
C PRO A 152 6.64 -9.31 16.72
N ALA A 153 6.54 -10.08 15.63
CA ALA A 153 7.23 -9.75 14.39
C ALA A 153 6.68 -8.46 13.78
N LEU A 154 7.55 -7.63 13.24
CA LEU A 154 7.20 -6.38 12.56
C LEU A 154 7.07 -6.60 11.06
N VAL A 155 5.86 -6.46 10.56
CA VAL A 155 5.55 -6.46 9.12
C VAL A 155 5.32 -5.02 8.69
N VAL A 156 6.04 -4.54 7.69
CA VAL A 156 5.69 -3.29 7.00
C VAL A 156 4.90 -3.65 5.76
N ALA A 157 3.74 -3.05 5.58
CA ALA A 157 2.84 -3.40 4.48
C ALA A 157 2.25 -2.15 3.83
N GLY A 158 1.82 -2.29 2.59
CA GLY A 158 1.08 -1.23 1.90
C GLY A 158 0.68 -1.62 0.49
N ASP A 159 -0.27 -0.88 -0.02
CA ASP A 159 -0.82 -1.04 -1.36
C ASP A 159 -0.50 0.18 -2.24
N SER A 160 -0.27 -0.03 -3.53
CA SER A 160 -0.07 1.05 -4.50
C SER A 160 1.04 2.03 -4.07
N VAL A 161 0.71 3.31 -3.88
CA VAL A 161 1.63 4.32 -3.32
C VAL A 161 1.97 4.07 -1.86
N GLY A 162 1.10 3.40 -1.10
CA GLY A 162 1.42 2.91 0.24
C GLY A 162 2.50 1.84 0.21
N GLY A 163 2.47 0.96 -0.79
CA GLY A 163 3.56 0.03 -1.09
C GLY A 163 4.87 0.73 -1.44
N ASN A 164 4.80 1.83 -2.19
CA ASN A 164 5.96 2.71 -2.43
C ASN A 164 6.54 3.24 -1.11
N MET A 165 5.69 3.78 -0.25
CA MET A 165 6.12 4.32 1.05
C MET A 165 6.60 3.21 2.00
N ALA A 166 6.02 2.01 1.95
CA ALA A 166 6.50 0.84 2.70
C ALA A 166 7.93 0.47 2.31
N ILE A 167 8.25 0.49 1.00
CA ILE A 167 9.62 0.32 0.52
C ILE A 167 10.52 1.46 1.02
N ALA A 168 10.02 2.71 1.00
CA ALA A 168 10.77 3.84 1.52
C ALA A 168 11.08 3.69 3.01
N MET A 169 10.18 3.11 3.82
CA MET A 169 10.44 2.82 5.24
C MET A 169 11.66 1.92 5.41
N VAL A 170 11.76 0.85 4.63
CA VAL A 170 12.91 -0.08 4.68
C VAL A 170 14.20 0.63 4.26
N LEU A 171 14.17 1.42 3.18
CA LEU A 171 15.33 2.20 2.72
C LEU A 171 15.77 3.23 3.77
N MET A 172 14.83 4.00 4.33
CA MET A 172 15.12 4.99 5.36
C MET A 172 15.66 4.37 6.64
N SER A 173 15.10 3.23 7.05
CA SER A 173 15.61 2.47 8.20
C SER A 173 17.06 2.00 7.98
N ALA A 174 17.37 1.47 6.81
CA ALA A 174 18.75 1.09 6.48
C ALA A 174 19.72 2.28 6.45
N MET A 175 19.28 3.43 5.92
CA MET A 175 20.09 4.65 5.81
C MET A 175 20.28 5.37 7.16
N ARG A 176 19.33 5.24 8.07
CA ARG A 176 19.27 6.00 9.33
C ARG A 176 19.46 5.12 10.57
N HIS A 177 19.81 3.84 10.39
CA HIS A 177 19.95 2.85 11.47
C HIS A 177 18.67 2.74 12.34
N GLY A 178 17.51 2.79 11.69
CA GLY A 178 16.19 2.68 12.30
C GLY A 178 15.72 1.23 12.47
N PRO A 179 14.42 1.03 12.78
CA PRO A 179 13.84 -0.31 12.96
C PRO A 179 13.97 -1.15 11.69
N SER A 180 14.37 -2.41 11.85
CA SER A 180 14.41 -3.40 10.76
C SER A 180 13.12 -4.21 10.79
N PRO A 181 12.27 -4.15 9.76
CA PRO A 181 11.12 -5.04 9.66
C PRO A 181 11.56 -6.49 9.46
N ASP A 182 10.75 -7.43 9.98
CA ASP A 182 10.94 -8.86 9.76
C ASP A 182 10.40 -9.30 8.39
N GLN A 183 9.37 -8.59 7.87
CA GLN A 183 8.72 -8.90 6.59
C GLN A 183 8.25 -7.61 5.91
N LEU A 184 8.21 -7.62 4.55
CA LEU A 184 7.65 -6.54 3.72
C LEU A 184 6.58 -7.09 2.79
N LEU A 185 5.32 -6.62 2.95
CA LEU A 185 4.19 -7.02 2.11
C LEU A 185 3.75 -5.87 1.20
N LEU A 186 3.76 -6.10 -0.10
CA LEU A 186 3.48 -5.09 -1.12
C LEU A 186 2.37 -5.54 -2.05
N TYR A 187 1.26 -4.83 -2.03
CA TYR A 187 0.20 -5.01 -3.02
C TYR A 187 0.39 -3.99 -4.15
N TYR A 188 0.57 -4.46 -5.37
CA TYR A 188 0.71 -3.67 -6.61
C TYR A 188 1.50 -2.35 -6.44
N PRO A 189 2.72 -2.39 -5.90
CA PRO A 189 3.41 -1.19 -5.46
C PRO A 189 3.83 -0.28 -6.62
N VAL A 190 3.77 1.05 -6.39
CA VAL A 190 4.49 2.02 -7.22
C VAL A 190 5.98 1.93 -6.91
N THR A 191 6.83 1.77 -7.91
CA THR A 191 8.27 1.64 -7.69
C THR A 191 9.12 2.61 -8.49
N ASN A 192 8.53 3.31 -9.48
CA ASN A 192 9.25 4.27 -10.31
C ASN A 192 8.35 5.37 -10.86
N ALA A 193 8.90 6.54 -11.12
CA ALA A 193 8.25 7.65 -11.83
C ALA A 193 8.40 7.54 -13.36
N CYS A 194 8.33 6.32 -13.92
CA CYS A 194 8.39 6.06 -15.35
C CYS A 194 7.04 5.57 -15.86
N PHE A 195 6.46 6.23 -16.86
CA PHE A 195 5.11 5.96 -17.37
C PHE A 195 5.11 5.27 -18.73
N ASP A 196 6.19 4.58 -19.09
CA ASP A 196 6.39 3.98 -20.41
C ASP A 196 6.89 2.52 -20.35
N THR A 197 6.45 1.77 -19.35
CA THR A 197 6.67 0.32 -19.25
C THR A 197 5.68 -0.44 -20.15
N PRO A 198 5.90 -1.73 -20.43
CA PRO A 198 4.93 -2.53 -21.20
C PRO A 198 3.51 -2.49 -20.64
N SER A 199 3.33 -2.56 -19.30
CA SER A 199 2.01 -2.47 -18.68
C SER A 199 1.39 -1.08 -18.79
N TYR A 200 2.17 0.00 -18.68
CA TYR A 200 1.69 1.36 -18.92
C TYR A 200 1.21 1.59 -20.35
N ARG A 201 1.82 0.91 -21.34
CA ARG A 201 1.34 0.97 -22.73
C ARG A 201 0.07 0.12 -22.92
N GLN A 202 0.06 -1.09 -22.37
CA GLN A 202 -1.00 -2.06 -22.53
C GLN A 202 -2.30 -1.65 -21.83
N PHE A 203 -2.21 -1.11 -20.61
CA PHE A 203 -3.34 -0.80 -19.75
C PHE A 203 -3.54 0.71 -19.53
N ALA A 204 -3.05 1.54 -20.44
CA ALA A 204 -3.05 3.00 -20.34
C ALA A 204 -4.40 3.61 -19.97
N MET A 205 -5.51 2.98 -20.37
CA MET A 205 -6.89 3.44 -20.16
C MET A 205 -7.86 2.26 -20.08
N ASN A 206 -9.05 2.49 -19.52
CA ASN A 206 -10.15 1.52 -19.40
C ASN A 206 -9.91 0.34 -18.44
N TYR A 207 -8.93 0.45 -17.55
CA TYR A 207 -8.59 -0.56 -16.54
C TYR A 207 -8.50 0.04 -15.13
N TYR A 208 -9.43 0.94 -14.77
CA TYR A 208 -9.53 1.61 -13.48
C TYR A 208 -8.39 2.59 -13.22
N LEU A 209 -7.14 2.14 -13.06
CA LEU A 209 -5.98 3.03 -12.93
C LEU A 209 -5.44 3.40 -14.31
N TYR A 210 -5.49 4.69 -14.62
CA TYR A 210 -5.03 5.23 -15.90
C TYR A 210 -3.57 5.69 -15.84
N ARG A 211 -2.84 5.55 -16.96
CA ARG A 211 -1.51 6.14 -17.09
C ARG A 211 -1.49 7.64 -16.83
N ASP A 212 -2.49 8.37 -17.35
CA ASP A 212 -2.58 9.82 -17.14
C ASP A 212 -2.99 10.17 -15.71
N GLY A 213 -3.74 9.29 -15.04
CA GLY A 213 -3.99 9.37 -13.61
C GLY A 213 -2.69 9.27 -12.81
N MET A 214 -1.83 8.29 -13.12
CA MET A 214 -0.52 8.18 -12.46
C MET A 214 0.36 9.41 -12.69
N ARG A 215 0.37 9.97 -13.91
CA ARG A 215 1.08 11.22 -14.20
C ARG A 215 0.54 12.39 -13.36
N TRP A 216 -0.78 12.44 -13.17
CA TRP A 216 -1.42 13.44 -12.34
C TRP A 216 -1.04 13.26 -10.86
N PHE A 217 -1.12 12.04 -10.30
CA PHE A 217 -0.75 11.73 -8.92
C PHE A 217 0.70 12.16 -8.61
N TRP A 218 1.65 11.81 -9.49
CA TRP A 218 3.04 12.22 -9.33
C TRP A 218 3.24 13.74 -9.36
N ARG A 219 2.43 14.48 -10.13
CA ARG A 219 2.46 15.96 -10.12
C ARG A 219 1.91 16.54 -8.82
N GLN A 220 0.92 15.88 -8.20
CA GLN A 220 0.44 16.30 -6.89
C GLN A 220 1.48 16.01 -5.80
N TYR A 221 2.09 14.83 -5.81
CA TYR A 221 2.97 14.34 -4.76
C TYR A 221 4.33 15.03 -4.74
N THR A 222 4.96 15.27 -5.88
CA THR A 222 6.33 15.79 -5.96
C THR A 222 6.36 17.23 -6.49
N ALA A 223 7.30 18.05 -5.97
CA ALA A 223 7.49 19.41 -6.44
C ALA A 223 8.41 19.48 -7.67
N SER A 224 9.32 18.51 -7.83
CA SER A 224 10.36 18.53 -8.84
C SER A 224 10.69 17.16 -9.43
N MET A 225 11.45 17.15 -10.53
CA MET A 225 12.05 15.92 -11.05
C MET A 225 13.15 15.37 -10.13
N ALA A 226 13.81 16.24 -9.35
CA ALA A 226 14.81 15.82 -8.37
C ALA A 226 14.16 14.96 -7.27
N ASP A 227 12.95 15.33 -6.80
CA ASP A 227 12.19 14.53 -5.84
C ASP A 227 11.85 13.17 -6.42
N ARG A 228 11.37 13.10 -7.68
CA ARG A 228 11.05 11.84 -8.37
C ARG A 228 12.24 10.91 -8.53
N ASN A 229 13.44 11.47 -8.59
CA ASN A 229 14.68 10.72 -8.74
C ASN A 229 15.23 10.19 -7.41
N GLN A 230 14.70 10.62 -6.27
CA GLN A 230 15.10 10.08 -4.97
C GLN A 230 14.69 8.60 -4.87
N ILE A 231 15.54 7.78 -4.27
CA ILE A 231 15.27 6.34 -4.10
C ILE A 231 14.10 6.07 -3.16
N THR A 232 13.76 7.00 -2.28
CA THR A 232 12.60 6.95 -1.39
C THR A 232 11.30 7.38 -2.07
N ALA A 233 11.37 7.96 -3.28
CA ALA A 233 10.21 8.20 -4.15
C ALA A 233 10.14 7.16 -5.29
N SER A 234 11.28 6.82 -5.88
CA SER A 234 11.40 5.86 -6.99
C SER A 234 12.35 4.70 -6.60
N PRO A 235 11.91 3.77 -5.76
CA PRO A 235 12.80 2.74 -5.19
C PRO A 235 13.40 1.78 -6.22
N LEU A 236 12.81 1.62 -7.38
CA LEU A 236 13.40 0.86 -8.48
C LEU A 236 14.75 1.45 -8.93
N ARG A 237 15.08 2.70 -8.59
CA ARG A 237 16.38 3.34 -8.84
C ARG A 237 17.45 3.02 -7.80
N ALA A 238 17.08 2.45 -6.64
CA ALA A 238 18.03 2.14 -5.58
C ALA A 238 19.11 1.17 -6.07
N GLY A 239 20.36 1.41 -5.68
CA GLY A 239 21.48 0.52 -5.99
C GLY A 239 21.37 -0.83 -5.26
N MET A 240 22.02 -1.86 -5.77
CA MET A 240 21.99 -3.23 -5.20
C MET A 240 22.42 -3.24 -3.72
N ASN A 241 23.41 -2.42 -3.36
CA ASN A 241 23.90 -2.32 -1.99
C ASN A 241 22.83 -1.79 -1.00
N CYS A 242 21.88 -0.97 -1.46
CA CYS A 242 20.77 -0.50 -0.63
C CYS A 242 19.70 -1.59 -0.46
N LEU A 243 19.57 -2.49 -1.43
CA LEU A 243 18.51 -3.51 -1.47
C LEU A 243 18.88 -4.81 -0.74
N LYS A 244 20.14 -5.14 -0.61
CA LYS A 244 20.60 -6.42 -0.01
C LYS A 244 20.18 -6.64 1.46
N HIS A 245 19.75 -5.59 2.15
CA HIS A 245 19.31 -5.62 3.54
C HIS A 245 17.76 -5.63 3.69
N PHE A 246 17.04 -5.77 2.58
CA PHE A 246 15.60 -5.90 2.63
C PHE A 246 15.21 -7.20 3.34
N PRO A 247 14.12 -7.18 4.14
CA PRO A 247 13.57 -8.39 4.74
C PRO A 247 12.96 -9.29 3.65
N PRO A 248 12.61 -10.52 3.98
CA PRO A 248 11.74 -11.35 3.15
C PRO A 248 10.56 -10.50 2.65
N THR A 249 10.34 -10.51 1.33
CA THR A 249 9.39 -9.60 0.67
C THR A 249 8.37 -10.36 -0.15
N MET A 250 7.09 -10.08 0.05
CA MET A 250 6.02 -10.54 -0.82
C MET A 250 5.50 -9.39 -1.68
N ILE A 251 5.37 -9.63 -3.00
CA ILE A 251 4.82 -8.67 -3.96
C ILE A 251 3.67 -9.32 -4.72
N ILE A 252 2.48 -8.73 -4.66
CA ILE A 252 1.30 -9.23 -5.36
C ILE A 252 0.80 -8.18 -6.35
N ASN A 253 0.82 -8.51 -7.64
CA ASN A 253 0.42 -7.60 -8.73
C ASN A 253 -0.88 -8.07 -9.39
N GLY A 254 -1.72 -7.13 -9.83
CA GLY A 254 -2.86 -7.41 -10.70
C GLY A 254 -2.42 -7.56 -12.17
N GLN A 255 -3.11 -8.40 -12.93
CA GLN A 255 -2.81 -8.62 -14.35
C GLN A 255 -3.00 -7.34 -15.19
N ALA A 256 -4.14 -6.69 -15.04
CA ALA A 256 -4.53 -5.54 -15.83
C ALA A 256 -4.27 -4.22 -15.07
N ASP A 257 -3.01 -4.00 -14.74
CA ASP A 257 -2.54 -2.86 -13.95
C ASP A 257 -1.36 -2.19 -14.64
N VAL A 258 -1.38 -0.87 -14.75
CA VAL A 258 -0.26 -0.07 -15.29
C VAL A 258 1.02 -0.26 -14.49
N LEU A 259 0.93 -0.52 -13.17
CA LEU A 259 2.05 -0.69 -12.26
C LEU A 259 2.67 -2.10 -12.30
N ARG A 260 2.02 -3.07 -12.96
CA ARG A 260 2.47 -4.46 -12.98
C ARG A 260 3.95 -4.63 -13.33
N SER A 261 4.38 -4.02 -14.43
CA SER A 261 5.75 -4.22 -14.92
C SER A 261 6.81 -3.67 -13.98
N GLU A 262 6.55 -2.55 -13.32
CA GLU A 262 7.50 -1.95 -12.37
C GLU A 262 7.52 -2.71 -11.03
N GLY A 263 6.38 -3.23 -10.56
CA GLY A 263 6.30 -4.10 -9.40
C GLY A 263 7.06 -5.41 -9.61
N GLU A 264 6.89 -6.06 -10.77
CA GLU A 264 7.63 -7.26 -11.15
C GLU A 264 9.13 -7.01 -11.27
N ALA A 265 9.52 -5.89 -11.90
CA ALA A 265 10.92 -5.51 -12.03
C ALA A 265 11.58 -5.22 -10.68
N PHE A 266 10.83 -4.67 -9.72
CA PHE A 266 11.33 -4.47 -8.37
C PHE A 266 11.58 -5.81 -7.65
N GLY A 267 10.65 -6.76 -7.76
CA GLY A 267 10.82 -8.11 -7.21
C GLY A 267 12.03 -8.85 -7.82
N GLU A 268 12.22 -8.74 -9.13
CA GLU A 268 13.42 -9.29 -9.79
C GLU A 268 14.71 -8.63 -9.27
N LYS A 269 14.69 -7.31 -9.11
CA LYS A 269 15.83 -6.56 -8.60
C LYS A 269 16.19 -6.94 -7.16
N LEU A 270 15.20 -7.15 -6.29
CA LEU A 270 15.41 -7.65 -4.94
C LEU A 270 16.04 -9.05 -4.93
N ARG A 271 15.55 -9.99 -5.76
CA ARG A 271 16.15 -11.32 -5.89
C ARG A 271 17.61 -11.25 -6.32
N ARG A 272 17.93 -10.39 -7.28
CA ARG A 272 19.33 -10.15 -7.71
C ARG A 272 20.19 -9.57 -6.59
N ALA A 273 19.61 -8.87 -5.65
CA ALA A 273 20.29 -8.38 -4.44
C ALA A 273 20.44 -9.44 -3.33
N GLY A 274 19.92 -10.67 -3.55
CA GLY A 274 19.99 -11.77 -2.60
C GLY A 274 18.85 -11.80 -1.59
N VAL A 275 17.78 -11.02 -1.80
CA VAL A 275 16.61 -10.99 -0.91
C VAL A 275 15.69 -12.18 -1.22
N ASP A 276 15.10 -12.78 -0.20
CA ASP A 276 14.04 -13.78 -0.33
C ASP A 276 12.74 -13.09 -0.79
N VAL A 277 12.30 -13.39 -2.01
CA VAL A 277 11.15 -12.72 -2.63
C VAL A 277 10.12 -13.72 -3.13
N THR A 278 8.89 -13.61 -2.64
CA THR A 278 7.70 -14.20 -3.23
C THR A 278 7.00 -13.15 -4.09
N ALA A 279 6.90 -13.37 -5.40
CA ALA A 279 6.21 -12.44 -6.30
C ALA A 279 5.14 -13.16 -7.10
N MET A 280 3.93 -12.58 -7.13
CA MET A 280 2.75 -13.16 -7.78
C MET A 280 2.11 -12.16 -8.72
N ARG A 281 1.52 -12.67 -9.82
CA ARG A 281 0.61 -11.94 -10.70
C ARG A 281 -0.74 -12.63 -10.65
N ILE A 282 -1.75 -11.95 -10.14
CA ILE A 282 -3.12 -12.45 -10.09
C ILE A 282 -3.82 -12.07 -11.40
N GLN A 283 -4.38 -13.08 -12.08
CA GLN A 283 -5.06 -12.88 -13.36
C GLN A 283 -6.52 -12.45 -13.17
N GLY A 284 -7.12 -11.90 -14.21
CA GLY A 284 -8.54 -11.51 -14.23
C GLY A 284 -8.87 -10.27 -13.41
N THR A 285 -7.89 -9.57 -12.88
CA THR A 285 -8.12 -8.42 -11.99
C THR A 285 -7.35 -7.17 -12.39
N ILE A 286 -7.65 -6.07 -11.71
CA ILE A 286 -7.19 -4.70 -11.95
C ILE A 286 -6.41 -4.17 -10.74
N HIS A 287 -5.98 -2.91 -10.82
CA HIS A 287 -5.41 -2.21 -9.66
C HIS A 287 -6.41 -2.11 -8.49
N ASP A 288 -5.93 -1.97 -7.27
CA ASP A 288 -6.71 -1.83 -6.02
C ASP A 288 -7.62 -3.03 -5.68
N PHE A 289 -7.42 -4.20 -6.28
CA PHE A 289 -8.34 -5.32 -6.16
C PHE A 289 -8.42 -5.94 -4.75
N VAL A 290 -7.44 -5.74 -3.87
CA VAL A 290 -7.56 -6.16 -2.47
C VAL A 290 -8.20 -5.09 -1.60
N MET A 291 -8.17 -3.81 -2.02
CA MET A 291 -8.73 -2.69 -1.26
C MET A 291 -10.22 -2.46 -1.59
N LEU A 292 -10.60 -2.49 -2.87
CA LEU A 292 -11.96 -2.17 -3.30
C LEU A 292 -13.00 -3.15 -2.76
N ASN A 293 -13.98 -2.64 -2.00
CA ASN A 293 -15.07 -3.44 -1.43
C ASN A 293 -15.84 -4.21 -2.52
N ALA A 294 -16.05 -3.59 -3.69
CA ALA A 294 -16.71 -4.22 -4.83
C ALA A 294 -15.97 -5.46 -5.37
N LEU A 295 -14.70 -5.64 -5.07
CA LEU A 295 -13.87 -6.76 -5.52
C LEU A 295 -13.58 -7.78 -4.42
N ASP A 296 -14.08 -7.57 -3.20
CA ASP A 296 -13.75 -8.40 -2.04
C ASP A 296 -14.00 -9.90 -2.28
N GLN A 297 -15.12 -10.26 -2.90
CA GLN A 297 -15.52 -11.64 -3.12
C GLN A 297 -15.01 -12.24 -4.44
N THR A 298 -14.16 -11.52 -5.18
CA THR A 298 -13.53 -12.07 -6.40
C THR A 298 -12.50 -13.14 -6.06
N ASN A 299 -12.34 -14.13 -6.95
CA ASN A 299 -11.30 -15.14 -6.77
C ASN A 299 -9.91 -14.51 -6.68
N ALA A 300 -9.69 -13.44 -7.45
CA ALA A 300 -8.44 -12.68 -7.42
C ALA A 300 -8.15 -12.09 -6.04
N CYS A 301 -9.13 -11.40 -5.43
CA CYS A 301 -8.96 -10.82 -4.11
C CYS A 301 -8.76 -11.92 -3.05
N ARG A 302 -9.60 -12.95 -3.05
CA ARG A 302 -9.49 -14.03 -2.06
C ARG A 302 -8.15 -14.76 -2.16
N THR A 303 -7.68 -15.07 -3.38
CA THR A 303 -6.37 -15.69 -3.59
C THR A 303 -5.24 -14.84 -3.03
N ALA A 304 -5.27 -13.52 -3.28
CA ALA A 304 -4.25 -12.60 -2.77
C ALA A 304 -4.27 -12.52 -1.24
N MET A 305 -5.46 -12.42 -0.65
CA MET A 305 -5.62 -12.36 0.81
C MET A 305 -5.22 -13.67 1.49
N ASP A 306 -5.56 -14.81 0.91
CA ASP A 306 -5.16 -16.13 1.43
C ASP A 306 -3.63 -16.29 1.40
N ALA A 307 -3.01 -15.95 0.26
CA ALA A 307 -1.57 -16.03 0.12
C ALA A 307 -0.84 -15.10 1.10
N SER A 308 -1.27 -13.84 1.21
CA SER A 308 -0.60 -12.85 2.05
C SER A 308 -0.77 -13.14 3.54
N THR A 309 -1.96 -13.53 3.99
CA THR A 309 -2.18 -13.89 5.40
C THR A 309 -1.44 -15.15 5.80
N ALA A 310 -1.42 -16.18 4.96
CA ALA A 310 -0.62 -17.38 5.18
C ALA A 310 0.88 -17.04 5.24
N TRP A 311 1.37 -16.19 4.35
CA TRP A 311 2.78 -15.78 4.31
C TRP A 311 3.21 -14.98 5.54
N ILE A 312 2.37 -14.06 6.04
CA ILE A 312 2.62 -13.33 7.29
C ILE A 312 2.76 -14.30 8.46
N CYS A 313 1.87 -15.31 8.53
CA CYS A 313 1.87 -16.29 9.62
C CYS A 313 3.01 -17.32 9.54
N CYS A 314 3.63 -17.50 8.37
CA CYS A 314 4.80 -18.37 8.22
C CYS A 314 6.05 -17.71 8.85
N LYS A 315 6.26 -17.92 10.13
CA LYS A 315 7.55 -17.57 10.78
C LYS A 315 8.65 -18.44 10.21
N LYS A 316 9.63 -17.83 9.57
CA LYS A 316 10.88 -18.52 9.20
C LYS A 316 11.86 -18.48 10.34
#